data_78e421db01acc514cfe5fff94b3156cd
#
_entry.id   78e421db01acc514cfe5fff94b3156cd
#
_cell.length_a   1.000
_cell.length_b   1.000
_cell.length_c   1.000
_cell.angle_alpha   90.00
_cell.angle_beta   90.00
_cell.angle_gamma   90.00
#
_symmetry.space_group_name_H-M   'P 1'
#
loop_
_entity.id
_entity.type
_entity.pdbx_description
1 polymer ?
#
loop_
_entity_poly.entity_id
_entity_poly.type
_entity_poly.pdbx_seq_one_letter_code
_entity_poly.pdbx_strand_id
1 'polypeptide(L)'
;ELLAGIGAAAPGVPLVGCSTAGEIRSTGPGDAGVVITALGGDGFSVATAAAQAHEGHLREAAAHAAGCIEKAGAGAHRVLLLLTDGLAGDQREVVRGAYEVVGADVPLVGGCAGDGLKMQRTFQLHGAEVLDHAVVAAAIVSDAPIGIGVRHGWRRVGEPMIVTASAANRVHTIDDRPALDAYLDRLDAPAEARTDPAAFTQFAMTHPLGLTRRSGEEVRFVTGADFEERALQCVAQVPQGGQAWIMEGDQGSVLAATDDACREALAGLDGRPTLGLVAFDCIARRGVLGAEGIAAEVGRLSELAGGAPVAGFYTYGEIARTHGMTGFHNQTLVVMAVG
;
A
#
# COMPACT_ATOMS: atom_id res chain seq x y z
N GLU A 1 16.74 19.56 9.07
CA GLU A 1 16.49 20.79 8.28
C GLU A 1 15.06 20.81 7.73
N LEU A 2 14.58 19.76 7.02
CA LEU A 2 13.24 19.70 6.43
C LEU A 2 12.14 20.00 7.45
N LEU A 3 12.08 19.25 8.56
CA LEU A 3 11.04 19.42 9.59
C LEU A 3 11.10 20.80 10.25
N ALA A 4 12.30 21.33 10.45
CA ALA A 4 12.49 22.70 10.98
C ALA A 4 11.95 23.77 10.01
N GLY A 5 12.17 23.57 8.69
CA GLY A 5 11.63 24.45 7.66
C GLY A 5 10.10 24.42 7.60
N ILE A 6 9.51 23.23 7.66
CA ILE A 6 8.04 23.05 7.68
C ILE A 6 7.45 23.69 8.94
N GLY A 7 8.03 23.41 10.13
CA GLY A 7 7.57 23.96 11.39
C GLY A 7 7.67 25.49 11.46
N ALA A 8 8.66 26.09 10.79
CA ALA A 8 8.77 27.55 10.68
C ALA A 8 7.71 28.15 9.72
N ALA A 9 7.40 27.45 8.63
CA ALA A 9 6.40 27.89 7.65
C ALA A 9 4.95 27.70 8.11
N ALA A 10 4.70 26.67 8.91
CA ALA A 10 3.37 26.30 9.39
C ALA A 10 3.41 25.94 10.90
N PRO A 11 3.64 26.92 11.79
CA PRO A 11 3.78 26.66 13.21
C PRO A 11 2.48 26.14 13.82
N GLY A 12 2.58 25.07 14.61
CA GLY A 12 1.44 24.46 15.31
C GLY A 12 0.55 23.56 14.45
N VAL A 13 0.83 23.42 13.15
CA VAL A 13 0.09 22.50 12.27
C VAL A 13 0.57 21.06 12.52
N PRO A 14 -0.33 20.09 12.78
CA PRO A 14 0.05 18.69 12.90
C PRO A 14 0.76 18.20 11.63
N LEU A 15 1.85 17.48 11.79
CA LEU A 15 2.66 16.97 10.69
C LEU A 15 2.85 15.47 10.83
N VAL A 16 2.59 14.75 9.75
CA VAL A 16 2.93 13.34 9.58
C VAL A 16 3.62 13.13 8.23
N GLY A 17 4.46 12.12 8.13
CA GLY A 17 5.15 11.83 6.88
C GLY A 17 5.98 10.56 6.98
N CYS A 18 6.63 10.20 5.87
CA CYS A 18 7.57 9.08 5.84
C CYS A 18 8.58 9.21 4.71
N SER A 19 9.64 8.39 4.75
CA SER A 19 10.49 8.14 3.60
C SER A 19 9.75 7.28 2.56
N THR A 20 10.16 7.38 1.30
CA THR A 20 9.41 6.80 0.18
C THR A 20 10.30 5.98 -0.74
N ALA A 21 9.68 5.22 -1.64
CA ALA A 21 10.37 4.60 -2.76
C ALA A 21 10.19 5.40 -4.07
N GLY A 22 9.94 6.71 -3.94
CA GLY A 22 9.68 7.69 -4.99
C GLY A 22 8.40 8.46 -4.72
N GLU A 23 8.27 9.66 -5.27
CA GLU A 23 7.17 10.58 -5.01
C GLU A 23 6.21 10.65 -6.19
N ILE A 24 4.92 10.87 -5.87
CA ILE A 24 3.84 11.16 -6.81
C ILE A 24 3.38 12.60 -6.58
N ARG A 25 3.32 13.41 -7.65
CA ARG A 25 2.88 14.82 -7.60
C ARG A 25 2.21 15.21 -8.92
N SER A 26 1.35 16.19 -8.91
CA SER A 26 0.61 16.66 -10.09
C SER A 26 1.51 16.95 -11.32
N THR A 27 2.78 17.28 -11.10
CA THR A 27 3.75 17.59 -12.16
C THR A 27 4.53 16.39 -12.68
N GLY A 28 4.28 15.20 -12.16
CA GLY A 28 4.95 13.97 -12.55
C GLY A 28 5.56 13.20 -11.37
N PRO A 29 6.09 11.99 -11.63
CA PRO A 29 6.79 11.20 -10.63
C PRO A 29 8.13 11.82 -10.23
N GLY A 30 8.63 11.48 -9.05
CA GLY A 30 9.94 11.88 -8.53
C GLY A 30 10.68 10.72 -7.89
N ASP A 31 12.02 10.80 -7.85
CA ASP A 31 12.87 9.75 -7.27
C ASP A 31 13.75 10.24 -6.11
N ALA A 32 13.91 11.53 -5.96
CA ALA A 32 14.77 12.12 -4.93
C ALA A 32 14.28 13.53 -4.58
N GLY A 33 13.06 13.63 -4.09
CA GLY A 33 12.42 14.89 -3.77
C GLY A 33 11.72 14.88 -2.43
N VAL A 34 10.94 15.93 -2.21
CA VAL A 34 10.01 16.06 -1.09
C VAL A 34 8.68 16.53 -1.64
N VAL A 35 7.62 15.84 -1.27
CA VAL A 35 6.26 16.28 -1.52
C VAL A 35 5.63 16.67 -0.18
N ILE A 36 5.09 17.87 -0.11
CA ILE A 36 4.38 18.38 1.06
C ILE A 36 2.96 18.67 0.63
N THR A 37 2.01 18.04 1.31
CA THR A 37 0.58 18.27 1.12
C THR A 37 0.02 18.93 2.37
N ALA A 38 -0.65 20.03 2.22
CA ALA A 38 -1.38 20.70 3.30
C ALA A 38 -2.88 20.47 3.10
N LEU A 39 -3.53 19.96 4.12
CA LEU A 39 -4.99 19.87 4.22
C LEU A 39 -5.46 20.87 5.26
N GLY A 40 -6.41 21.70 4.91
CA GLY A 40 -6.92 22.69 5.82
C GLY A 40 -8.17 23.38 5.30
N GLY A 41 -8.77 24.18 6.15
CA GLY A 41 -10.02 24.90 5.92
C GLY A 41 -11.07 24.54 6.96
N ASP A 42 -12.18 25.27 6.94
CA ASP A 42 -13.34 24.97 7.77
C ASP A 42 -13.91 23.59 7.39
N GLY A 43 -14.32 22.80 8.37
CA GLY A 43 -14.89 21.47 8.15
C GLY A 43 -13.88 20.33 8.25
N PHE A 44 -12.58 20.61 8.52
CA PHE A 44 -11.58 19.59 8.82
C PHE A 44 -11.10 19.67 10.28
N SER A 45 -10.96 18.50 10.89
CA SER A 45 -10.29 18.34 12.17
C SER A 45 -9.30 17.17 12.08
N VAL A 46 -8.08 17.36 12.57
CA VAL A 46 -7.00 16.38 12.49
C VAL A 46 -6.36 16.21 13.84
N ALA A 47 -6.14 14.95 14.22
CA ALA A 47 -5.29 14.59 15.34
C ALA A 47 -4.27 13.53 14.90
N THR A 48 -3.06 13.62 15.43
CA THR A 48 -1.97 12.71 15.06
C THR A 48 -1.36 12.05 16.28
N ALA A 49 -0.84 10.85 16.10
CA ALA A 49 -0.02 10.16 17.09
C ALA A 49 1.01 9.28 16.39
N ALA A 50 2.04 8.93 17.13
CA ALA A 50 3.06 7.98 16.72
C ALA A 50 3.35 7.00 17.85
N ALA A 51 3.74 5.78 17.49
CA ALA A 51 4.24 4.79 18.42
C ALA A 51 5.37 4.00 17.79
N GLN A 52 6.44 3.76 18.54
CA GLN A 52 7.51 2.87 18.09
C GLN A 52 7.04 1.42 18.15
N ALA A 53 7.32 0.70 17.09
CA ALA A 53 7.05 -0.72 16.97
C ALA A 53 8.32 -1.49 17.28
N HIS A 54 8.50 -1.92 18.53
CA HIS A 54 9.53 -2.89 18.85
C HIS A 54 9.25 -4.22 18.14
N GLU A 55 10.27 -5.01 17.92
CA GLU A 55 10.18 -6.28 17.20
C GLU A 55 9.03 -7.16 17.73
N GLY A 56 8.10 -7.55 16.85
CA GLY A 56 6.93 -8.36 17.19
C GLY A 56 5.72 -7.58 17.75
N HIS A 57 5.82 -6.27 18.00
CA HIS A 57 4.77 -5.46 18.63
C HIS A 57 4.09 -4.44 17.70
N LEU A 58 4.03 -4.74 16.40
CA LEU A 58 3.38 -3.88 15.41
C LEU A 58 1.90 -3.61 15.71
N ARG A 59 1.19 -4.59 16.25
CA ARG A 59 -0.24 -4.49 16.57
C ARG A 59 -0.50 -3.50 17.72
N GLU A 60 0.28 -3.59 18.77
CA GLU A 60 0.20 -2.70 19.92
C GLU A 60 0.60 -1.26 19.54
N ALA A 61 1.66 -1.10 18.74
CA ALA A 61 2.07 0.21 18.24
C ALA A 61 0.98 0.85 17.38
N ALA A 62 0.37 0.07 16.49
CA ALA A 62 -0.73 0.55 15.64
C ALA A 62 -1.98 0.89 16.46
N ALA A 63 -2.34 0.08 17.45
CA ALA A 63 -3.44 0.39 18.35
C ALA A 63 -3.18 1.69 19.13
N HIS A 64 -1.96 1.88 19.64
CA HIS A 64 -1.58 3.11 20.33
C HIS A 64 -1.67 4.34 19.43
N ALA A 65 -1.09 4.28 18.22
CA ALA A 65 -1.15 5.38 17.26
C ALA A 65 -2.59 5.69 16.83
N ALA A 66 -3.40 4.66 16.59
CA ALA A 66 -4.81 4.81 16.20
C ALA A 66 -5.67 5.51 17.26
N GLY A 67 -5.25 5.51 18.55
CA GLY A 67 -5.91 6.25 19.63
C GLY A 67 -6.03 7.76 19.38
N CYS A 68 -5.32 8.33 18.41
CA CYS A 68 -5.51 9.73 18.01
C CYS A 68 -6.92 10.02 17.52
N ILE A 69 -7.69 9.02 17.08
CA ILE A 69 -9.08 9.19 16.61
C ILE A 69 -9.99 9.81 17.69
N GLU A 70 -9.74 9.54 18.96
CA GLU A 70 -10.50 10.09 20.07
C GLU A 70 -10.32 11.61 20.23
N LYS A 71 -9.19 12.14 19.72
CA LYS A 71 -8.82 13.55 19.82
C LYS A 71 -9.17 14.35 18.56
N ALA A 72 -9.57 13.69 17.48
CA ALA A 72 -9.82 14.33 16.20
C ALA A 72 -11.16 15.08 16.10
N GLY A 73 -11.96 15.07 17.18
CA GLY A 73 -13.24 15.74 17.20
C GLY A 73 -14.38 14.94 16.56
N ALA A 74 -15.50 15.64 16.28
CA ALA A 74 -16.70 15.06 15.68
C ALA A 74 -16.85 15.58 14.24
N GLY A 75 -17.33 14.74 13.33
CA GLY A 75 -17.66 15.06 11.95
C GLY A 75 -18.37 13.91 11.26
N ALA A 76 -18.97 14.19 10.10
CA ALA A 76 -19.78 13.22 9.38
C ALA A 76 -18.92 12.08 8.78
N HIS A 77 -17.70 12.38 8.36
CA HIS A 77 -16.80 11.44 7.71
C HIS A 77 -15.48 11.36 8.47
N ARG A 78 -14.95 10.16 8.58
CA ARG A 78 -13.70 9.90 9.29
C ARG A 78 -12.85 8.93 8.50
N VAL A 79 -11.53 9.13 8.53
CA VAL A 79 -10.55 8.19 8.01
C VAL A 79 -9.32 8.20 8.92
N LEU A 80 -8.69 7.04 9.08
CA LEU A 80 -7.39 6.94 9.75
C LEU A 80 -6.31 6.71 8.69
N LEU A 81 -5.45 7.71 8.48
CA LEU A 81 -4.25 7.59 7.68
C LEU A 81 -3.15 6.91 8.51
N LEU A 82 -2.48 5.91 7.95
CA LEU A 82 -1.39 5.17 8.57
C LEU A 82 -0.13 5.22 7.69
N LEU A 83 0.99 5.61 8.30
CA LEU A 83 2.32 5.55 7.71
C LEU A 83 3.20 4.68 8.59
N THR A 84 3.73 3.59 8.03
CA THR A 84 4.39 2.55 8.82
C THR A 84 5.78 2.23 8.28
N ASP A 85 6.61 1.57 9.06
CA ASP A 85 7.89 1.06 8.59
C ASP A 85 7.69 -0.14 7.66
N GLY A 86 8.01 0.01 6.38
CA GLY A 86 7.86 -1.05 5.38
C GLY A 86 8.78 -2.26 5.57
N LEU A 87 9.76 -2.16 6.45
CA LEU A 87 10.72 -3.22 6.76
C LEU A 87 10.44 -3.91 8.10
N ALA A 88 9.42 -3.47 8.86
CA ALA A 88 9.17 -3.92 10.24
C ALA A 88 8.34 -5.22 10.35
N GLY A 89 8.24 -6.05 9.32
CA GLY A 89 7.56 -7.35 9.40
C GLY A 89 6.12 -7.35 8.92
N ASP A 90 5.23 -8.11 9.57
CA ASP A 90 3.86 -8.35 9.06
C ASP A 90 2.93 -7.15 9.26
N GLN A 91 2.78 -6.35 8.24
CA GLN A 91 1.95 -5.15 8.24
C GLN A 91 0.44 -5.40 8.42
N ARG A 92 -0.02 -6.66 8.33
CA ARG A 92 -1.40 -7.00 8.67
C ARG A 92 -1.66 -6.81 10.16
N GLU A 93 -0.64 -6.93 11.00
CA GLU A 93 -0.76 -6.65 12.43
C GLU A 93 -1.00 -5.16 12.68
N VAL A 94 -0.43 -4.26 11.85
CA VAL A 94 -0.75 -2.82 11.90
C VAL A 94 -2.24 -2.59 11.61
N VAL A 95 -2.75 -3.17 10.53
CA VAL A 95 -4.18 -3.05 10.18
C VAL A 95 -5.08 -3.60 11.30
N ARG A 96 -4.72 -4.73 11.90
CA ARG A 96 -5.47 -5.33 13.01
C ARG A 96 -5.47 -4.45 14.26
N GLY A 97 -4.29 -3.95 14.65
CA GLY A 97 -4.18 -3.07 15.81
C GLY A 97 -4.96 -1.77 15.66
N ALA A 98 -4.86 -1.13 14.50
CA ALA A 98 -5.66 0.06 14.21
C ALA A 98 -7.17 -0.25 14.22
N TYR A 99 -7.57 -1.37 13.58
CA TYR A 99 -8.98 -1.80 13.55
C TYR A 99 -9.58 -2.04 14.95
N GLU A 100 -8.82 -2.60 15.87
CA GLU A 100 -9.27 -2.83 17.25
C GLU A 100 -9.68 -1.55 17.96
N VAL A 101 -9.06 -0.43 17.59
CA VAL A 101 -9.33 0.88 18.19
C VAL A 101 -10.46 1.59 17.46
N VAL A 102 -10.38 1.68 16.13
CA VAL A 102 -11.31 2.51 15.34
C VAL A 102 -12.58 1.77 14.90
N GLY A 103 -12.59 0.44 14.97
CA GLY A 103 -13.73 -0.40 14.60
C GLY A 103 -14.00 -0.47 13.11
N ALA A 104 -15.21 -0.90 12.74
CA ALA A 104 -15.62 -1.12 11.35
C ALA A 104 -15.94 0.17 10.59
N ASP A 105 -16.38 1.19 11.31
CA ASP A 105 -16.98 2.41 10.74
C ASP A 105 -15.93 3.43 10.25
N VAL A 106 -14.67 3.29 10.68
CA VAL A 106 -13.60 4.19 10.26
C VAL A 106 -12.71 3.47 9.25
N PRO A 107 -12.70 3.89 7.98
CA PRO A 107 -11.77 3.37 6.99
C PRO A 107 -10.30 3.63 7.38
N LEU A 108 -9.43 2.70 7.00
CA LEU A 108 -7.98 2.86 7.10
C LEU A 108 -7.42 3.11 5.70
N VAL A 109 -6.47 4.02 5.58
CA VAL A 109 -5.78 4.34 4.33
C VAL A 109 -4.32 4.66 4.62
N GLY A 110 -3.45 4.46 3.65
CA GLY A 110 -2.04 4.81 3.81
C GLY A 110 -1.09 3.85 3.12
N GLY A 111 0.13 3.79 3.62
CA GLY A 111 1.15 2.94 3.04
C GLY A 111 2.40 2.82 3.90
N CYS A 112 3.19 1.82 3.55
CA CYS A 112 4.46 1.57 4.21
C CYS A 112 5.56 2.45 3.61
N ALA A 113 6.35 3.06 4.46
CA ALA A 113 7.55 3.80 4.08
C ALA A 113 8.50 2.93 3.26
N GLY A 114 9.20 3.53 2.34
CA GLY A 114 10.22 2.90 1.50
C GLY A 114 11.54 3.65 1.56
N ASP A 115 12.58 3.09 0.94
CA ASP A 115 13.92 3.67 0.86
C ASP A 115 14.57 3.55 -0.53
N GLY A 116 13.74 3.57 -1.59
CA GLY A 116 14.21 3.46 -2.97
C GLY A 116 14.77 2.08 -3.32
N LEU A 117 14.20 1.01 -2.77
CA LEU A 117 14.59 -0.40 -2.94
C LEU A 117 15.98 -0.76 -2.35
N LYS A 118 16.51 0.07 -1.47
CA LYS A 118 17.76 -0.26 -0.76
C LYS A 118 17.55 -1.32 0.32
N MET A 119 16.32 -1.49 0.81
CA MET A 119 15.91 -2.45 1.84
C MET A 119 16.77 -2.36 3.11
N GLN A 120 17.14 -1.14 3.52
CA GLN A 120 18.05 -0.90 4.63
C GLN A 120 17.39 -0.18 5.80
N ARG A 121 16.69 0.92 5.53
CA ARG A 121 16.09 1.75 6.57
C ARG A 121 14.99 2.65 6.03
N THR A 122 13.87 2.68 6.71
CA THR A 122 12.81 3.65 6.46
C THR A 122 12.64 4.61 7.64
N PHE A 123 12.00 5.73 7.40
CA PHE A 123 11.75 6.74 8.43
C PHE A 123 10.29 7.13 8.43
N GLN A 124 9.76 7.41 9.61
CA GLN A 124 8.46 8.00 9.81
C GLN A 124 8.64 9.37 10.48
N LEU A 125 7.80 10.32 10.13
CA LEU A 125 7.86 11.70 10.61
C LEU A 125 6.60 12.02 11.41
N HIS A 126 6.77 12.56 12.62
CA HIS A 126 5.67 13.01 13.46
C HIS A 126 6.05 14.29 14.17
N GLY A 127 5.36 15.40 13.85
CA GLY A 127 5.71 16.71 14.35
C GLY A 127 7.16 17.11 13.98
N ALA A 128 7.99 17.36 14.97
CA ALA A 128 9.40 17.69 14.78
C ALA A 128 10.34 16.47 14.85
N GLU A 129 9.82 15.27 15.02
CA GLU A 129 10.58 14.05 15.23
C GLU A 129 10.74 13.23 13.96
N VAL A 130 11.92 12.64 13.79
CA VAL A 130 12.21 11.59 12.81
C VAL A 130 12.29 10.28 13.57
N LEU A 131 11.40 9.38 13.26
CA LEU A 131 11.26 8.08 13.91
C LEU A 131 11.71 6.98 12.97
N ASP A 132 12.14 5.89 13.53
CA ASP A 132 12.33 4.61 12.86
C ASP A 132 11.53 3.52 13.58
N HIS A 133 11.26 2.43 12.89
CA HIS A 133 10.46 1.33 13.45
C HIS A 133 9.17 1.85 14.11
N ALA A 134 8.46 2.74 13.44
CA ALA A 134 7.28 3.39 14.01
C ALA A 134 6.02 3.21 13.15
N VAL A 135 4.89 3.32 13.81
CA VAL A 135 3.58 3.54 13.21
C VAL A 135 3.17 4.98 13.52
N VAL A 136 2.91 5.75 12.48
CA VAL A 136 2.38 7.11 12.57
C VAL A 136 0.96 7.11 12.05
N ALA A 137 0.05 7.72 12.80
CA ALA A 137 -1.35 7.84 12.44
C ALA A 137 -1.80 9.30 12.38
N ALA A 138 -2.66 9.60 11.43
CA ALA A 138 -3.44 10.83 11.38
C ALA A 138 -4.92 10.49 11.25
N ALA A 139 -5.69 10.81 12.27
CA ALA A 139 -7.15 10.78 12.22
C ALA A 139 -7.63 12.05 11.55
N ILE A 140 -8.26 11.92 10.40
CA ILE A 140 -8.85 13.02 9.63
C ILE A 140 -10.36 12.90 9.76
N VAL A 141 -10.97 13.96 10.25
CA VAL A 141 -12.43 14.11 10.35
C VAL A 141 -12.85 15.22 9.43
N SER A 142 -13.90 15.00 8.65
CA SER A 142 -14.39 15.95 7.65
C SER A 142 -15.91 16.03 7.68
N ASP A 143 -16.45 17.21 7.39
CA ASP A 143 -17.86 17.45 7.13
C ASP A 143 -18.25 17.02 5.71
N ALA A 144 -17.28 16.95 4.80
CA ALA A 144 -17.44 16.46 3.43
C ALA A 144 -16.96 15.00 3.29
N PRO A 145 -17.50 14.25 2.31
CA PRO A 145 -17.09 12.89 2.07
C PRO A 145 -15.60 12.74 1.76
N ILE A 146 -15.04 11.60 2.18
CA ILE A 146 -13.70 11.13 1.82
C ILE A 146 -13.88 9.81 1.09
N GLY A 147 -13.44 9.76 -0.16
CA GLY A 147 -13.54 8.56 -0.98
C GLY A 147 -12.23 7.77 -1.01
N ILE A 148 -12.32 6.44 -1.09
CA ILE A 148 -11.16 5.56 -1.19
C ILE A 148 -11.40 4.57 -2.32
N GLY A 149 -10.44 4.46 -3.23
CA GLY A 149 -10.43 3.47 -4.30
C GLY A 149 -9.19 2.60 -4.22
N VAL A 150 -9.36 1.30 -4.53
CA VAL A 150 -8.30 0.29 -4.42
C VAL A 150 -8.34 -0.63 -5.62
N ARG A 151 -7.27 -0.68 -6.41
CA ARG A 151 -7.16 -1.59 -7.57
C ARG A 151 -5.74 -2.08 -7.76
N HIS A 152 -5.59 -3.28 -8.28
CA HIS A 152 -4.28 -3.88 -8.56
C HIS A 152 -3.94 -4.03 -10.05
N GLY A 153 -4.91 -4.28 -10.90
CA GLY A 153 -4.71 -4.44 -12.35
C GLY A 153 -4.26 -5.83 -12.79
N TRP A 154 -4.15 -6.78 -11.87
CA TRP A 154 -3.80 -8.17 -12.16
C TRP A 154 -5.04 -8.99 -12.49
N ARG A 155 -4.91 -9.95 -13.41
CA ARG A 155 -5.98 -10.88 -13.80
C ARG A 155 -5.52 -12.32 -13.56
N ARG A 156 -6.47 -13.17 -13.20
CA ARG A 156 -6.22 -14.60 -12.99
C ARG A 156 -5.87 -15.29 -14.29
N VAL A 157 -4.91 -16.20 -14.23
CA VAL A 157 -4.45 -17.01 -15.34
C VAL A 157 -4.54 -18.49 -14.97
N GLY A 158 -5.05 -19.29 -15.88
CA GLY A 158 -5.17 -20.74 -15.70
C GLY A 158 -6.17 -21.17 -14.62
N GLU A 159 -5.99 -22.38 -14.13
CA GLU A 159 -6.85 -22.99 -13.13
C GLU A 159 -6.43 -22.63 -11.69
N PRO A 160 -7.35 -22.65 -10.72
CA PRO A 160 -7.03 -22.45 -9.32
C PRO A 160 -6.08 -23.52 -8.81
N MET A 161 -5.33 -23.20 -7.78
CA MET A 161 -4.38 -24.04 -7.09
C MET A 161 -4.69 -24.07 -5.61
N ILE A 162 -4.29 -25.12 -4.93
CA ILE A 162 -4.36 -25.19 -3.46
C ILE A 162 -2.95 -25.05 -2.89
N VAL A 163 -2.77 -24.12 -1.96
CA VAL A 163 -1.55 -24.03 -1.16
C VAL A 163 -1.55 -25.16 -0.14
N THR A 164 -0.88 -26.26 -0.43
CA THR A 164 -0.94 -27.47 0.41
C THR A 164 0.00 -27.39 1.61
N ALA A 165 1.12 -26.66 1.53
CA ALA A 165 1.96 -26.35 2.68
C ALA A 165 2.52 -24.92 2.59
N SER A 166 2.42 -24.17 3.69
CA SER A 166 3.06 -22.86 3.83
C SER A 166 3.33 -22.53 5.30
N ALA A 167 4.34 -21.69 5.53
CA ALA A 167 4.68 -21.13 6.83
C ALA A 167 4.93 -19.63 6.68
N ALA A 168 4.14 -18.80 7.36
CA ALA A 168 4.20 -17.36 7.22
C ALA A 168 4.11 -16.91 5.74
N ASN A 169 5.13 -16.27 5.22
CA ASN A 169 5.22 -15.78 3.84
C ASN A 169 5.94 -16.75 2.88
N ARG A 170 6.24 -17.96 3.33
CA ARG A 170 6.91 -19.01 2.54
C ARG A 170 5.91 -20.07 2.12
N VAL A 171 5.84 -20.35 0.82
CA VAL A 171 5.00 -21.40 0.25
C VAL A 171 5.89 -22.58 -0.14
N HIS A 172 5.68 -23.71 0.53
CA HIS A 172 6.48 -24.92 0.32
C HIS A 172 5.90 -25.81 -0.78
N THR A 173 4.57 -26.02 -0.76
CA THR A 173 3.92 -26.84 -1.78
C THR A 173 2.61 -26.22 -2.28
N ILE A 174 2.35 -26.44 -3.56
CA ILE A 174 1.11 -26.12 -4.27
C ILE A 174 0.66 -27.41 -4.96
N ASP A 175 -0.59 -27.83 -4.74
CA ASP A 175 -1.17 -29.07 -5.27
C ASP A 175 -0.27 -30.28 -5.01
N ASP A 176 0.29 -30.37 -3.78
CA ASP A 176 1.23 -31.40 -3.31
C ASP A 176 2.55 -31.52 -4.09
N ARG A 177 2.90 -30.49 -4.87
CA ARG A 177 4.16 -30.37 -5.59
C ARG A 177 5.02 -29.26 -4.98
N PRO A 178 6.36 -29.27 -5.10
CA PRO A 178 7.19 -28.13 -4.73
C PRO A 178 6.67 -26.83 -5.36
N ALA A 179 6.49 -25.79 -4.56
CA ALA A 179 5.78 -24.59 -4.98
C ALA A 179 6.46 -23.88 -6.15
N LEU A 180 7.80 -23.83 -6.17
CA LEU A 180 8.56 -23.24 -7.26
C LEU A 180 8.35 -23.98 -8.58
N ASP A 181 8.33 -25.32 -8.54
CA ASP A 181 8.10 -26.13 -9.74
C ASP A 181 6.68 -25.95 -10.27
N ALA A 182 5.69 -26.04 -9.37
CA ALA A 182 4.28 -25.85 -9.73
C ALA A 182 4.02 -24.47 -10.34
N TYR A 183 4.65 -23.43 -9.80
CA TYR A 183 4.55 -22.06 -10.29
C TYR A 183 5.17 -21.88 -11.67
N LEU A 184 6.42 -22.33 -11.86
CA LEU A 184 7.16 -22.19 -13.12
C LEU A 184 6.53 -23.01 -14.27
N ASP A 185 6.05 -24.21 -13.97
CA ASP A 185 5.43 -25.08 -14.98
C ASP A 185 4.10 -24.55 -15.48
N ARG A 186 3.30 -23.92 -14.61
CA ARG A 186 2.00 -23.36 -14.99
C ARG A 186 2.12 -22.11 -15.87
N LEU A 187 3.24 -21.41 -15.78
CA LEU A 187 3.52 -20.19 -16.52
C LEU A 187 4.34 -20.41 -17.78
N ASP A 188 4.73 -21.66 -18.06
CA ASP A 188 5.70 -21.95 -19.12
C ASP A 188 6.93 -21.04 -19.04
N ALA A 189 7.44 -20.89 -17.81
CA ALA A 189 8.47 -19.94 -17.46
C ALA A 189 9.77 -20.18 -18.24
N PRO A 190 10.51 -19.13 -18.61
CA PRO A 190 11.76 -19.23 -19.32
C PRO A 190 12.81 -20.04 -18.53
N ALA A 191 13.73 -20.68 -19.25
CA ALA A 191 14.71 -21.58 -18.65
C ALA A 191 15.59 -20.88 -17.60
N GLU A 192 15.93 -19.63 -17.83
CA GLU A 192 16.71 -18.80 -16.92
C GLU A 192 16.03 -18.60 -15.57
N ALA A 193 14.72 -18.39 -15.55
CA ALA A 193 13.95 -18.25 -14.31
C ALA A 193 13.89 -19.53 -13.47
N ARG A 194 14.25 -20.69 -14.04
CA ARG A 194 14.28 -21.98 -13.35
C ARG A 194 15.56 -22.23 -12.57
N THR A 195 16.62 -21.48 -12.84
CA THR A 195 17.97 -21.71 -12.30
C THR A 195 18.66 -20.47 -11.74
N ASP A 196 18.26 -19.28 -12.18
CA ASP A 196 18.85 -18.00 -11.74
C ASP A 196 17.87 -17.22 -10.87
N PRO A 197 18.21 -16.94 -9.60
CA PRO A 197 17.38 -16.17 -8.68
C PRO A 197 17.02 -14.76 -9.18
N ALA A 198 17.93 -14.08 -9.87
CA ALA A 198 17.66 -12.72 -10.39
C ALA A 198 16.67 -12.77 -11.56
N ALA A 199 16.85 -13.71 -12.48
CA ALA A 199 15.92 -13.95 -13.58
C ALA A 199 14.54 -14.38 -13.06
N PHE A 200 14.50 -15.23 -12.03
CA PHE A 200 13.25 -15.61 -11.36
C PHE A 200 12.53 -14.38 -10.78
N THR A 201 13.22 -13.53 -10.02
CA THR A 201 12.63 -12.35 -9.40
C THR A 201 12.07 -11.39 -10.45
N GLN A 202 12.80 -11.17 -11.54
CA GLN A 202 12.34 -10.36 -12.67
C GLN A 202 11.09 -10.95 -13.33
N PHE A 203 11.05 -12.27 -13.53
CA PHE A 203 9.89 -12.97 -14.07
C PHE A 203 8.68 -12.90 -13.13
N ALA A 204 8.89 -13.15 -11.84
CA ALA A 204 7.84 -13.16 -10.84
C ALA A 204 7.19 -11.78 -10.60
N MET A 205 7.88 -10.70 -10.97
CA MET A 205 7.37 -9.32 -10.84
C MET A 205 6.04 -9.12 -11.56
N THR A 206 5.85 -9.78 -12.70
CA THR A 206 4.62 -9.70 -13.51
C THR A 206 3.65 -10.86 -13.30
N HIS A 207 3.97 -11.79 -12.38
CA HIS A 207 3.20 -12.99 -12.13
C HIS A 207 2.95 -13.23 -10.62
N PRO A 208 2.25 -12.33 -9.93
CA PRO A 208 1.96 -12.52 -8.51
C PRO A 208 0.96 -13.67 -8.28
N LEU A 209 0.81 -14.07 -7.01
CA LEU A 209 -0.26 -14.97 -6.59
C LEU A 209 -1.51 -14.17 -6.21
N GLY A 210 -2.66 -14.56 -6.73
CA GLY A 210 -3.97 -14.11 -6.27
C GLY A 210 -4.52 -15.06 -5.21
N LEU A 211 -5.00 -14.52 -4.10
CA LEU A 211 -5.61 -15.29 -3.02
C LEU A 211 -7.08 -14.93 -2.91
N THR A 212 -7.95 -15.94 -2.90
CA THR A 212 -9.38 -15.72 -2.66
C THR A 212 -9.62 -15.49 -1.17
N ARG A 213 -10.32 -14.41 -0.86
CA ARG A 213 -10.78 -14.06 0.48
C ARG A 213 -12.28 -13.77 0.48
N ARG A 214 -12.89 -13.79 1.66
CA ARG A 214 -14.29 -13.37 1.82
C ARG A 214 -14.52 -11.90 1.45
N SER A 215 -13.48 -11.07 1.63
CA SER A 215 -13.48 -9.65 1.31
C SER A 215 -13.14 -9.32 -0.15
N GLY A 216 -12.88 -10.33 -0.98
CA GLY A 216 -12.45 -10.15 -2.36
C GLY A 216 -11.15 -10.88 -2.69
N GLU A 217 -10.39 -10.35 -3.61
CA GLU A 217 -9.12 -10.88 -4.05
C GLU A 217 -7.96 -10.10 -3.42
N GLU A 218 -6.98 -10.81 -2.93
CA GLU A 218 -5.72 -10.25 -2.45
C GLU A 218 -4.57 -10.69 -3.35
N VAL A 219 -3.73 -9.76 -3.74
CA VAL A 219 -2.51 -10.05 -4.49
C VAL A 219 -1.35 -10.27 -3.52
N ARG A 220 -0.47 -11.23 -3.84
CA ARG A 220 0.76 -11.51 -3.11
C ARG A 220 1.93 -11.47 -4.07
N PHE A 221 2.76 -10.44 -3.90
CA PHE A 221 4.00 -10.35 -4.65
C PHE A 221 4.94 -11.48 -4.26
N VAL A 222 5.44 -12.21 -5.28
CA VAL A 222 6.45 -13.25 -5.12
C VAL A 222 7.81 -12.56 -5.20
N THR A 223 8.47 -12.39 -4.06
CA THR A 223 9.73 -11.63 -3.94
C THR A 223 10.96 -12.44 -4.32
N GLY A 224 10.83 -13.76 -4.36
CA GLY A 224 11.93 -14.66 -4.66
C GLY A 224 11.56 -16.13 -4.50
N ALA A 225 12.54 -16.98 -4.60
CA ALA A 225 12.40 -18.42 -4.38
C ALA A 225 13.62 -18.99 -3.67
N ASP A 226 13.38 -20.05 -2.89
CA ASP A 226 14.43 -20.92 -2.40
C ASP A 226 14.61 -22.06 -3.40
N PHE A 227 15.76 -22.09 -4.06
CA PHE A 227 16.06 -23.06 -5.11
C PHE A 227 16.47 -24.42 -4.57
N GLU A 228 16.91 -24.52 -3.30
CA GLU A 228 17.22 -25.79 -2.65
C GLU A 228 15.94 -26.47 -2.17
N GLU A 229 15.10 -25.75 -1.44
CA GLU A 229 13.83 -26.27 -0.92
C GLU A 229 12.70 -26.20 -1.95
N ARG A 230 12.94 -25.63 -3.11
CA ARG A 230 11.95 -25.42 -4.18
C ARG A 230 10.69 -24.70 -3.69
N ALA A 231 10.86 -23.73 -2.79
CA ALA A 231 9.79 -22.96 -2.17
C ALA A 231 9.71 -21.53 -2.75
N LEU A 232 8.52 -20.93 -2.70
CA LEU A 232 8.32 -19.52 -3.04
C LEU A 232 8.40 -18.64 -1.79
N GLN A 233 8.98 -17.46 -1.95
CA GLN A 233 8.99 -16.41 -0.94
C GLN A 233 8.04 -15.29 -1.38
N CYS A 234 7.08 -14.91 -0.53
CA CYS A 234 6.13 -13.84 -0.79
C CYS A 234 6.37 -12.66 0.16
N VAL A 235 5.84 -11.48 -0.20
CA VAL A 235 5.97 -10.27 0.63
C VAL A 235 5.17 -10.36 1.93
N ALA A 236 4.09 -11.15 1.96
CA ALA A 236 3.25 -11.34 3.13
C ALA A 236 2.72 -12.78 3.19
N GLN A 237 2.10 -13.14 4.30
CA GLN A 237 1.61 -14.50 4.55
C GLN A 237 0.69 -15.01 3.43
N VAL A 238 0.93 -16.26 3.05
CA VAL A 238 0.06 -17.07 2.21
C VAL A 238 -0.47 -18.23 3.05
N PRO A 239 -1.79 -18.34 3.30
CA PRO A 239 -2.33 -19.34 4.20
C PRO A 239 -2.33 -20.73 3.57
N GLN A 240 -1.94 -21.72 4.35
CA GLN A 240 -2.10 -23.11 4.01
C GLN A 240 -3.58 -23.49 3.89
N GLY A 241 -3.89 -24.36 2.94
CA GLY A 241 -5.25 -24.77 2.60
C GLY A 241 -6.04 -23.71 1.81
N GLY A 242 -5.43 -22.55 1.53
CA GLY A 242 -6.04 -21.49 0.75
C GLY A 242 -6.03 -21.77 -0.74
N GLN A 243 -7.08 -21.32 -1.44
CA GLN A 243 -7.11 -21.31 -2.88
C GLN A 243 -6.32 -20.12 -3.42
N ALA A 244 -5.46 -20.37 -4.39
CA ALA A 244 -4.64 -19.38 -5.06
C ALA A 244 -4.76 -19.48 -6.57
N TRP A 245 -4.45 -18.41 -7.27
CA TRP A 245 -4.25 -18.34 -8.72
C TRP A 245 -2.90 -17.74 -9.03
N ILE A 246 -2.33 -18.11 -10.14
CA ILE A 246 -1.33 -17.27 -10.77
C ILE A 246 -2.07 -16.09 -11.37
N MET A 247 -1.47 -14.93 -11.29
CA MET A 247 -2.00 -13.73 -11.91
C MET A 247 -0.99 -13.17 -12.89
N GLU A 248 -1.47 -12.46 -13.89
CA GLU A 248 -0.63 -11.71 -14.81
C GLU A 248 -1.12 -10.27 -14.94
N GLY A 249 -0.22 -9.40 -15.29
CA GLY A 249 -0.52 -8.01 -15.59
C GLY A 249 0.52 -7.42 -16.51
N ASP A 250 0.09 -6.44 -17.27
CA ASP A 250 0.91 -5.66 -18.17
C ASP A 250 0.72 -4.15 -17.89
N GLN A 251 1.49 -3.32 -18.54
CA GLN A 251 1.37 -1.87 -18.41
C GLN A 251 -0.07 -1.38 -18.67
N GLY A 252 -0.76 -1.96 -19.65
CA GLY A 252 -2.13 -1.56 -20.00
C GLY A 252 -3.14 -1.87 -18.90
N SER A 253 -3.08 -3.08 -18.33
CA SER A 253 -3.98 -3.51 -17.26
C SER A 253 -3.71 -2.75 -15.95
N VAL A 254 -2.45 -2.47 -15.65
CA VAL A 254 -2.04 -1.69 -14.48
C VAL A 254 -2.50 -0.24 -14.61
N LEU A 255 -2.38 0.39 -15.78
CA LEU A 255 -2.88 1.74 -16.04
C LEU A 255 -4.42 1.81 -16.02
N ALA A 256 -5.12 0.79 -16.51
CA ALA A 256 -6.58 0.73 -16.41
C ALA A 256 -7.04 0.65 -14.94
N ALA A 257 -6.32 -0.10 -14.11
CA ALA A 257 -6.58 -0.15 -12.66
C ALA A 257 -6.36 1.20 -11.97
N THR A 258 -5.43 2.02 -12.45
CA THR A 258 -5.25 3.39 -11.96
C THR A 258 -6.50 4.24 -12.20
N ASP A 259 -7.06 4.17 -13.41
CA ASP A 259 -8.30 4.86 -13.74
C ASP A 259 -9.46 4.40 -12.83
N ASP A 260 -9.57 3.08 -12.62
CA ASP A 260 -10.67 2.51 -11.83
C ASP A 260 -10.54 2.82 -10.34
N ALA A 261 -9.32 2.80 -9.77
CA ALA A 261 -9.08 3.22 -8.38
C ALA A 261 -9.43 4.70 -8.19
N CYS A 262 -9.01 5.54 -9.12
CA CYS A 262 -9.29 6.98 -9.07
C CYS A 262 -10.81 7.24 -9.18
N ARG A 263 -11.50 6.63 -10.14
CA ARG A 263 -12.96 6.79 -10.29
C ARG A 263 -13.72 6.29 -9.06
N GLU A 264 -13.31 5.18 -8.45
CA GLU A 264 -13.91 4.69 -7.21
C GLU A 264 -13.75 5.68 -6.06
N ALA A 265 -12.53 6.23 -5.88
CA ALA A 265 -12.30 7.25 -4.87
C ALA A 265 -13.15 8.51 -5.10
N LEU A 266 -13.22 9.00 -6.34
CA LEU A 266 -14.03 10.16 -6.71
C LEU A 266 -15.52 9.91 -6.54
N ALA A 267 -16.01 8.71 -6.86
CA ALA A 267 -17.41 8.34 -6.65
C ALA A 267 -17.79 8.40 -5.16
N GLY A 268 -16.86 8.13 -4.26
CA GLY A 268 -17.04 8.25 -2.81
C GLY A 268 -17.23 9.68 -2.32
N LEU A 269 -17.05 10.70 -3.17
CA LEU A 269 -17.29 12.10 -2.83
C LEU A 269 -18.77 12.54 -3.02
N ASP A 270 -19.65 11.64 -3.44
CA ASP A 270 -21.08 11.92 -3.62
C ASP A 270 -21.37 13.17 -4.49
N GLY A 271 -20.55 13.36 -5.53
CA GLY A 271 -20.68 14.48 -6.49
C GLY A 271 -20.12 15.82 -5.99
N ARG A 272 -19.44 15.84 -4.85
CA ARG A 272 -18.75 17.05 -4.38
C ARG A 272 -17.48 17.30 -5.19
N PRO A 273 -17.04 18.55 -5.36
CA PRO A 273 -15.79 18.89 -5.99
C PRO A 273 -14.60 18.26 -5.25
N THR A 274 -13.64 17.75 -6.00
CA THR A 274 -12.40 17.20 -5.44
C THR A 274 -11.48 18.31 -4.98
N LEU A 275 -11.09 18.32 -3.72
CA LEU A 275 -10.07 19.21 -3.17
C LEU A 275 -8.65 18.70 -3.44
N GLY A 276 -8.46 17.39 -3.49
CA GLY A 276 -7.18 16.74 -3.78
C GLY A 276 -7.25 15.24 -3.76
N LEU A 277 -6.22 14.61 -4.34
CA LEU A 277 -5.99 13.17 -4.30
C LEU A 277 -4.69 12.87 -3.59
N VAL A 278 -4.70 11.82 -2.76
CA VAL A 278 -3.48 11.23 -2.20
C VAL A 278 -3.38 9.79 -2.66
N ALA A 279 -2.26 9.46 -3.32
CA ALA A 279 -2.01 8.14 -3.90
C ALA A 279 -0.93 7.38 -3.13
N PHE A 280 -1.20 6.11 -2.83
CA PHE A 280 -0.26 5.18 -2.24
C PHE A 280 -0.11 4.03 -3.23
N ASP A 281 1.03 3.97 -3.91
CA ASP A 281 1.25 3.05 -5.01
C ASP A 281 2.39 2.08 -4.70
N CYS A 282 2.20 0.81 -5.02
CA CYS A 282 3.22 -0.19 -4.78
C CYS A 282 4.46 0.04 -5.65
N ILE A 283 5.64 0.03 -5.05
CA ILE A 283 6.90 0.12 -5.80
C ILE A 283 7.03 -0.98 -6.87
N ALA A 284 6.43 -2.15 -6.64
CA ALA A 284 6.46 -3.23 -7.61
C ALA A 284 5.69 -2.88 -8.91
N ARG A 285 4.66 -2.02 -8.84
CA ARG A 285 3.95 -1.53 -10.03
C ARG A 285 4.86 -0.67 -10.91
N ARG A 286 5.76 0.13 -10.32
CA ARG A 286 6.78 0.87 -11.10
C ARG A 286 7.62 -0.05 -11.99
N GLY A 287 7.96 -1.25 -11.48
CA GLY A 287 8.72 -2.23 -12.25
C GLY A 287 7.99 -2.72 -13.50
N VAL A 288 6.65 -2.85 -13.42
CA VAL A 288 5.79 -3.23 -14.54
C VAL A 288 5.56 -2.07 -15.50
N LEU A 289 5.35 -0.88 -14.95
CA LEU A 289 5.04 0.33 -15.72
C LEU A 289 6.25 0.86 -16.51
N GLY A 290 7.44 0.74 -15.94
CA GLY A 290 8.64 1.40 -16.51
C GLY A 290 8.53 2.93 -16.51
N ALA A 291 9.53 3.62 -17.00
CA ALA A 291 9.61 5.09 -16.93
C ALA A 291 8.44 5.81 -17.64
N GLU A 292 8.03 5.33 -18.79
CA GLU A 292 6.93 5.91 -19.56
C GLU A 292 5.57 5.63 -18.89
N GLY A 293 5.39 4.41 -18.37
CA GLY A 293 4.15 4.01 -17.71
C GLY A 293 3.92 4.75 -16.40
N ILE A 294 4.95 4.99 -15.57
CA ILE A 294 4.80 5.79 -14.35
C ILE A 294 4.44 7.25 -14.65
N ALA A 295 5.00 7.83 -15.71
CA ALA A 295 4.60 9.18 -16.13
C ALA A 295 3.14 9.20 -16.62
N ALA A 296 2.73 8.18 -17.39
CA ALA A 296 1.35 8.03 -17.84
C ALA A 296 0.37 7.83 -16.67
N GLU A 297 0.75 7.05 -15.65
CA GLU A 297 -0.06 6.83 -14.45
C GLU A 297 -0.33 8.12 -13.69
N VAL A 298 0.71 8.90 -13.41
CA VAL A 298 0.56 10.21 -12.75
C VAL A 298 -0.25 11.18 -13.61
N GLY A 299 -0.07 11.14 -14.94
CA GLY A 299 -0.88 11.90 -15.88
C GLY A 299 -2.38 11.59 -15.76
N ARG A 300 -2.75 10.30 -15.69
CA ARG A 300 -4.15 9.85 -15.49
C ARG A 300 -4.74 10.31 -14.16
N LEU A 301 -3.98 10.16 -13.07
CA LEU A 301 -4.41 10.66 -11.76
C LEU A 301 -4.69 12.16 -11.80
N SER A 302 -3.80 12.94 -12.43
CA SER A 302 -3.94 14.40 -12.55
C SER A 302 -5.11 14.80 -13.45
N GLU A 303 -5.34 14.08 -14.55
CA GLU A 303 -6.47 14.30 -15.44
C GLU A 303 -7.80 14.04 -14.74
N LEU A 304 -7.93 12.88 -14.07
CA LEU A 304 -9.13 12.49 -13.34
C LEU A 304 -9.39 13.38 -12.12
N ALA A 305 -8.35 13.94 -11.51
CA ALA A 305 -8.48 14.92 -10.43
C ALA A 305 -9.10 16.25 -10.89
N GLY A 306 -9.23 16.48 -12.21
CA GLY A 306 -9.90 17.66 -12.76
C GLY A 306 -9.23 18.98 -12.41
N GLY A 307 -7.91 19.00 -12.21
CA GLY A 307 -7.12 20.16 -11.80
C GLY A 307 -6.89 20.29 -10.29
N ALA A 308 -7.49 19.43 -9.48
CA ALA A 308 -7.16 19.34 -8.06
C ALA A 308 -5.73 18.78 -7.85
N PRO A 309 -5.04 19.17 -6.77
CA PRO A 309 -3.71 18.65 -6.46
C PRO A 309 -3.68 17.13 -6.33
N VAL A 310 -2.64 16.51 -6.87
CA VAL A 310 -2.32 15.10 -6.68
C VAL A 310 -0.99 15.00 -5.94
N ALA A 311 -0.98 14.26 -4.86
CA ALA A 311 0.21 13.96 -4.08
C ALA A 311 0.22 12.49 -3.69
N GLY A 312 1.38 11.94 -3.37
CA GLY A 312 1.50 10.56 -2.93
C GLY A 312 2.91 10.06 -3.01
N PHE A 313 3.06 8.76 -2.86
CA PHE A 313 4.37 8.13 -2.93
C PHE A 313 4.28 6.64 -3.26
N TYR A 314 5.41 6.11 -3.74
CA TYR A 314 5.60 4.68 -3.93
C TYR A 314 5.97 4.01 -2.61
N THR A 315 5.22 2.96 -2.27
CA THR A 315 5.21 2.30 -0.96
C THR A 315 5.85 0.92 -1.01
N TYR A 316 6.16 0.37 0.15
CA TYR A 316 6.51 -1.05 0.33
C TYR A 316 5.31 -1.93 0.70
N GLY A 317 4.13 -1.41 0.57
CA GLY A 317 2.85 -2.06 0.79
C GLY A 317 1.79 -1.03 1.12
N GLU A 318 0.58 -1.25 0.62
CA GLU A 318 -0.52 -0.31 0.70
C GLU A 318 -1.47 -0.71 1.83
N ILE A 319 -2.01 0.29 2.50
CA ILE A 319 -3.05 0.12 3.50
C ILE A 319 -4.35 0.72 2.96
N ALA A 320 -5.36 -0.12 2.80
CA ALA A 320 -6.71 0.33 2.50
C ALA A 320 -7.72 -0.68 3.06
N ARG A 321 -8.46 -0.26 4.07
CA ARG A 321 -9.53 -1.06 4.64
C ARG A 321 -10.81 -0.23 4.62
N THR A 322 -11.64 -0.51 3.65
CA THR A 322 -12.98 0.10 3.52
C THR A 322 -14.06 -0.80 4.09
N HIS A 323 -13.85 -2.13 4.05
CA HIS A 323 -14.77 -3.15 4.55
C HIS A 323 -14.00 -4.37 5.11
N GLY A 324 -14.62 -5.10 6.01
CA GLY A 324 -14.04 -6.35 6.54
C GLY A 324 -12.83 -6.14 7.46
N MET A 325 -12.00 -7.17 7.58
CA MET A 325 -10.82 -7.19 8.48
C MET A 325 -9.48 -7.19 7.73
N THR A 326 -9.50 -7.30 6.42
CA THR A 326 -8.32 -7.24 5.56
C THR A 326 -8.11 -5.82 5.07
N GLY A 327 -6.88 -5.42 4.85
CA GLY A 327 -6.60 -4.03 4.45
C GLY A 327 -5.12 -3.77 4.20
N PHE A 328 -4.29 -4.82 4.20
CA PHE A 328 -2.91 -4.73 3.74
C PHE A 328 -2.81 -5.35 2.35
N HIS A 329 -2.32 -4.57 1.41
CA HIS A 329 -2.24 -4.89 -0.01
C HIS A 329 -0.80 -4.86 -0.53
N ASN A 330 -0.60 -5.52 -1.65
CA ASN A 330 0.65 -5.49 -2.41
C ASN A 330 0.34 -5.37 -3.89
N GLN A 331 1.23 -4.73 -4.64
CA GLN A 331 1.07 -4.51 -6.08
C GLN A 331 -0.27 -3.83 -6.42
N THR A 332 -0.68 -2.93 -5.58
CA THR A 332 -1.98 -2.26 -5.61
C THR A 332 -1.76 -0.76 -5.66
N LEU A 333 -2.70 -0.03 -6.22
CA LEU A 333 -2.82 1.42 -6.05
C LEU A 333 -4.00 1.70 -5.13
N VAL A 334 -3.75 2.50 -4.13
CA VAL A 334 -4.77 3.09 -3.24
C VAL A 334 -4.84 4.58 -3.51
N VAL A 335 -6.04 5.10 -3.75
CA VAL A 335 -6.30 6.51 -3.93
C VAL A 335 -7.27 6.98 -2.85
N MET A 336 -6.92 8.02 -2.13
CA MET A 336 -7.81 8.75 -1.25
C MET A 336 -8.19 10.08 -1.90
N ALA A 337 -9.48 10.32 -2.07
CA ALA A 337 -10.03 11.59 -2.55
C ALA A 337 -10.63 12.36 -1.38
N VAL A 338 -10.40 13.66 -1.34
CA VAL A 338 -10.93 14.58 -0.34
C VAL A 338 -11.90 15.54 -1.04
N GLY A 339 -13.11 15.66 -0.52
CA GLY A 339 -14.19 16.51 -1.04
C GLY A 339 -14.44 17.75 -0.21
#